data_748b9a6254492002d7fe6dc5885ea87c
#
_entry.id   748b9a6254492002d7fe6dc5885ea87c
#
_cell.length_a   1.000
_cell.length_b   1.000
_cell.length_c   1.000
_cell.angle_alpha   90.00
_cell.angle_beta   90.00
_cell.angle_gamma   90.00
#
_symmetry.space_group_name_H-M   'P 1'
#
loop_
_entity.id
_entity.type
_entity.pdbx_description
1 polymer ?
#
loop_
_entity_poly.entity_id
_entity_poly.type
_entity_poly.pdbx_seq_one_letter_code
_entity_poly.pdbx_strand_id
1 'polypeptide(L)'
;LYNMPSHVKVFLEPATVKTLANHSNIIGLKDSSANMTYFQTLLYHLGDNPDFSLYVGPEELTGECVLLGADGGVNGGANLCPELFASLYRALRDSDLEQVRRLQAEVLELGKLYRSRPGAAGVIRGLKYELSRRGLLKNVLAFPALPLRG
;
A
#
# COMPACT_ATOMS: atom_id res chain seq x y z
N LEU A 1 3.72 5.64 -11.78
CA LEU A 1 3.61 6.85 -10.95
C LEU A 1 3.54 6.50 -9.47
N TYR A 2 3.95 7.42 -8.59
CA TYR A 2 3.81 7.24 -7.15
C TYR A 2 3.31 8.52 -6.47
N ASN A 3 2.10 8.48 -5.94
CA ASN A 3 1.50 9.58 -5.18
C ASN A 3 1.72 9.35 -3.68
N MET A 4 2.63 10.11 -3.06
CA MET A 4 2.97 10.04 -1.62
C MET A 4 3.13 11.46 -1.03
N PRO A 5 2.07 12.26 -0.99
CA PRO A 5 2.14 13.70 -0.65
C PRO A 5 2.67 13.97 0.76
N SER A 6 2.48 13.04 1.70
CA SER A 6 3.02 13.17 3.06
C SER A 6 4.57 13.26 3.08
N HIS A 7 5.25 12.66 2.11
CA HIS A 7 6.71 12.63 2.01
C HIS A 7 7.24 13.67 1.02
N VAL A 8 6.71 13.68 -0.21
CA VAL A 8 7.25 14.53 -1.28
C VAL A 8 6.65 15.94 -1.32
N LYS A 9 5.61 16.22 -0.53
CA LYS A 9 4.90 17.51 -0.45
C LYS A 9 4.25 17.97 -1.76
N VAL A 10 4.15 17.08 -2.73
CA VAL A 10 3.45 17.29 -4.00
C VAL A 10 2.36 16.25 -4.12
N PHE A 11 1.19 16.69 -4.57
CA PHE A 11 0.02 15.86 -4.82
C PHE A 11 -0.18 15.73 -6.33
N LEU A 12 -0.37 14.50 -6.81
CA LEU A 12 -0.68 14.26 -8.22
C LEU A 12 -2.19 14.41 -8.43
N GLU A 13 -2.60 15.53 -9.03
CA GLU A 13 -4.02 15.75 -9.33
C GLU A 13 -4.58 14.68 -10.28
N PRO A 14 -5.85 14.26 -10.13
CA PRO A 14 -6.44 13.23 -10.99
C PRO A 14 -6.35 13.55 -12.49
N ALA A 15 -6.51 14.84 -12.87
CA ALA A 15 -6.37 15.27 -14.24
C ALA A 15 -4.95 15.05 -14.80
N THR A 16 -3.94 15.27 -13.96
CA THR A 16 -2.53 15.01 -14.31
C THR A 16 -2.30 13.52 -14.51
N VAL A 17 -2.79 12.68 -13.59
CA VAL A 17 -2.68 11.21 -13.70
C VAL A 17 -3.35 10.72 -14.98
N LYS A 18 -4.57 11.21 -15.27
CA LYS A 18 -5.31 10.88 -16.50
C LYS A 18 -4.54 11.24 -17.76
N THR A 19 -3.89 12.40 -17.78
CA THR A 19 -3.06 12.80 -18.92
C THR A 19 -1.85 11.87 -19.08
N LEU A 20 -1.16 11.56 -17.97
CA LEU A 20 0.03 10.70 -17.97
C LEU A 20 -0.29 9.24 -18.30
N ALA A 21 -1.49 8.77 -17.99
CA ALA A 21 -1.95 7.41 -18.31
C ALA A 21 -2.06 7.14 -19.83
N ASN A 22 -2.03 8.18 -20.66
CA ASN A 22 -1.96 8.02 -22.13
C ASN A 22 -0.53 7.84 -22.65
N HIS A 23 0.47 7.90 -21.78
CA HIS A 23 1.87 7.74 -22.18
C HIS A 23 2.28 6.27 -22.12
N SER A 24 2.78 5.70 -23.22
CA SER A 24 3.11 4.27 -23.37
C SER A 24 4.09 3.71 -22.33
N ASN A 25 4.95 4.56 -21.73
CA ASN A 25 5.91 4.14 -20.71
C ASN A 25 5.38 4.31 -19.27
N ILE A 26 4.11 4.69 -19.10
CA ILE A 26 3.47 4.88 -17.79
C ILE A 26 2.30 3.92 -17.67
N ILE A 27 2.53 2.79 -17.02
CA ILE A 27 1.60 1.66 -16.95
C ILE A 27 0.81 1.58 -15.65
N GLY A 28 0.93 2.56 -14.77
CA GLY A 28 0.17 2.53 -13.53
C GLY A 28 0.54 3.59 -12.51
N LEU A 29 -0.24 3.62 -11.44
CA LEU A 29 -0.04 4.48 -10.29
C LEU A 29 -0.19 3.68 -8.99
N LYS A 30 0.72 3.91 -8.05
CA LYS A 30 0.51 3.57 -6.64
C LYS A 30 0.12 4.81 -5.86
N ASP A 31 -1.02 4.77 -5.18
CA ASP A 31 -1.43 5.84 -4.28
C ASP A 31 -1.17 5.49 -2.81
N SER A 32 -0.45 6.35 -2.12
CA SER A 32 -0.18 6.29 -0.67
C SER A 32 -0.68 7.53 0.07
N SER A 33 -1.64 8.27 -0.50
CA SER A 33 -2.23 9.46 0.12
C SER A 33 -3.16 9.13 1.30
N ALA A 34 -3.67 7.90 1.36
CA ALA A 34 -4.76 7.47 2.25
C ALA A 34 -6.08 8.22 2.01
N ASN A 35 -6.28 8.84 0.86
CA ASN A 35 -7.48 9.58 0.50
C ASN A 35 -8.38 8.73 -0.41
N MET A 36 -9.41 8.09 0.17
CA MET A 36 -10.34 7.26 -0.60
C MET A 36 -11.13 8.03 -1.65
N THR A 37 -11.49 9.30 -1.40
CA THR A 37 -12.19 10.13 -2.40
C THR A 37 -11.31 10.35 -3.63
N TYR A 38 -10.04 10.61 -3.42
CA TYR A 38 -9.05 10.70 -4.50
C TYR A 38 -8.92 9.38 -5.26
N PHE A 39 -8.77 8.27 -4.53
CA PHE A 39 -8.60 6.96 -5.14
C PHE A 39 -9.82 6.55 -5.97
N GLN A 40 -11.03 6.78 -5.46
CA GLN A 40 -12.28 6.53 -6.21
C GLN A 40 -12.39 7.40 -7.46
N THR A 41 -11.91 8.65 -7.41
CA THR A 41 -11.85 9.52 -8.58
C THR A 41 -10.92 8.96 -9.66
N LEU A 42 -9.79 8.37 -9.25
CA LEU A 42 -8.89 7.68 -10.19
C LEU A 42 -9.54 6.43 -10.78
N LEU A 43 -10.20 5.59 -9.98
CA LEU A 43 -10.93 4.42 -10.45
C LEU A 43 -12.02 4.80 -11.45
N TYR A 44 -12.79 5.85 -11.16
CA TYR A 44 -13.82 6.35 -12.08
C TYR A 44 -13.26 6.77 -13.45
N HIS A 45 -12.06 7.35 -13.49
CA HIS A 45 -11.46 7.83 -14.74
C HIS A 45 -10.60 6.80 -15.46
N LEU A 46 -10.04 5.83 -14.76
CA LEU A 46 -8.98 4.96 -15.26
C LEU A 46 -9.19 3.47 -14.97
N GLY A 47 -10.19 3.10 -14.17
CA GLY A 47 -10.42 1.71 -13.75
C GLY A 47 -10.70 0.75 -14.92
N ASP A 48 -11.27 1.26 -16.01
CA ASP A 48 -11.55 0.46 -17.23
C ASP A 48 -10.40 0.51 -18.26
N ASN A 49 -9.29 1.20 -17.94
CA ASN A 49 -8.14 1.25 -18.85
C ASN A 49 -7.25 0.00 -18.68
N PRO A 50 -7.24 -0.96 -19.62
CA PRO A 50 -6.50 -2.22 -19.47
C PRO A 50 -4.97 -2.03 -19.45
N ASP A 51 -4.48 -0.89 -19.91
CA ASP A 51 -3.06 -0.58 -20.00
C ASP A 51 -2.53 0.22 -18.80
N PHE A 52 -3.40 0.51 -17.80
CA PHE A 52 -3.02 1.32 -16.66
C PHE A 52 -3.53 0.76 -15.33
N SER A 53 -2.62 0.28 -14.50
CA SER A 53 -2.97 -0.33 -13.20
C SER A 53 -3.00 0.67 -12.05
N LEU A 54 -3.97 0.51 -11.16
CA LEU A 54 -4.15 1.30 -9.94
C LEU A 54 -3.90 0.46 -8.69
N TYR A 55 -2.87 0.84 -7.91
CA TYR A 55 -2.48 0.16 -6.67
C TYR A 55 -2.65 1.05 -5.45
N VAL A 56 -3.14 0.47 -4.35
CA VAL A 56 -3.21 1.14 -3.06
C VAL A 56 -1.97 0.86 -2.21
N GLY A 57 -1.43 1.88 -1.57
CA GLY A 57 -0.30 1.79 -0.65
C GLY A 57 -0.70 1.46 0.78
N PRO A 58 -1.62 2.25 1.40
CA PRO A 58 -2.14 1.98 2.74
C PRO A 58 -2.86 0.63 2.80
N GLU A 59 -2.34 -0.28 3.60
CA GLU A 59 -2.87 -1.64 3.73
C GLU A 59 -4.22 -1.69 4.43
N GLU A 60 -4.55 -0.67 5.19
CA GLU A 60 -5.85 -0.46 5.81
C GLU A 60 -6.98 -0.33 4.78
N LEU A 61 -6.65 0.16 3.59
CA LEU A 61 -7.61 0.44 2.51
C LEU A 61 -7.58 -0.63 1.42
N THR A 62 -6.79 -1.70 1.58
CA THR A 62 -6.64 -2.72 0.53
C THR A 62 -7.97 -3.38 0.20
N GLY A 63 -8.76 -3.72 1.22
CA GLY A 63 -10.08 -4.33 1.05
C GLY A 63 -11.00 -3.47 0.20
N GLU A 64 -11.21 -2.22 0.61
CA GLU A 64 -12.10 -1.30 -0.08
C GLU A 64 -11.64 -0.99 -1.50
N CYS A 65 -10.34 -0.70 -1.68
CA CYS A 65 -9.82 -0.33 -2.98
C CYS A 65 -9.97 -1.46 -4.00
N VAL A 66 -9.62 -2.71 -3.63
CA VAL A 66 -9.71 -3.85 -4.55
C VAL A 66 -11.16 -4.24 -4.81
N LEU A 67 -12.07 -4.17 -3.84
CA LEU A 67 -13.50 -4.37 -4.05
C LEU A 67 -14.10 -3.35 -5.02
N LEU A 68 -13.56 -2.13 -5.05
CA LEU A 68 -13.99 -1.07 -5.96
C LEU A 68 -13.29 -1.10 -7.32
N GLY A 69 -12.39 -2.07 -7.58
CA GLY A 69 -11.77 -2.27 -8.87
C GLY A 69 -10.28 -1.92 -8.96
N ALA A 70 -9.59 -1.70 -7.85
CA ALA A 70 -8.13 -1.58 -7.88
C ALA A 70 -7.47 -2.90 -8.25
N ASP A 71 -6.33 -2.83 -8.96
CA ASP A 71 -5.56 -4.02 -9.38
C ASP A 71 -4.88 -4.73 -8.21
N GLY A 72 -4.69 -4.04 -7.07
CA GLY A 72 -4.12 -4.65 -5.89
C GLY A 72 -3.53 -3.66 -4.89
N GLY A 73 -2.75 -4.18 -3.94
CA GLY A 73 -2.03 -3.41 -2.94
C GLY A 73 -0.51 -3.57 -3.06
N VAL A 74 0.21 -2.47 -2.81
CA VAL A 74 1.67 -2.47 -2.64
C VAL A 74 1.96 -2.08 -1.19
N ASN A 75 1.75 -3.04 -0.31
CA ASN A 75 1.62 -2.86 1.14
C ASN A 75 2.94 -3.17 1.87
N GLY A 76 3.26 -2.37 2.88
CA GLY A 76 4.47 -2.54 3.68
C GLY A 76 4.47 -3.83 4.48
N GLY A 77 3.35 -4.21 5.09
CA GLY A 77 3.18 -5.41 5.91
C GLY A 77 3.36 -6.71 5.14
N ALA A 78 3.22 -6.70 3.81
CA ALA A 78 3.48 -7.86 2.97
C ALA A 78 4.96 -8.35 3.05
N ASN A 79 5.89 -7.50 3.46
CA ASN A 79 7.26 -7.94 3.75
C ASN A 79 7.36 -8.81 5.00
N LEU A 80 6.43 -8.66 5.96
CA LEU A 80 6.40 -9.46 7.19
C LEU A 80 5.57 -10.74 7.04
N CYS A 81 4.46 -10.66 6.33
CA CYS A 81 3.50 -11.76 6.21
C CYS A 81 2.88 -11.77 4.80
N PRO A 82 3.65 -12.13 3.75
CA PRO A 82 3.16 -12.10 2.36
C PRO A 82 1.94 -13.00 2.15
N GLU A 83 1.85 -14.12 2.87
CA GLU A 83 0.73 -15.07 2.76
C GLU A 83 -0.61 -14.45 3.18
N LEU A 84 -0.61 -13.58 4.20
CA LEU A 84 -1.79 -12.87 4.66
C LEU A 84 -2.33 -11.96 3.56
N PHE A 85 -1.46 -11.16 2.95
CA PHE A 85 -1.85 -10.24 1.86
C PHE A 85 -2.27 -10.97 0.59
N ALA A 86 -1.58 -12.06 0.25
CA ALA A 86 -1.97 -12.91 -0.87
C ALA A 86 -3.33 -13.58 -0.64
N SER A 87 -3.62 -14.01 0.58
CA SER A 87 -4.91 -14.59 0.94
C SER A 87 -6.03 -13.55 0.94
N LEU A 88 -5.76 -12.35 1.45
CA LEU A 88 -6.70 -11.22 1.37
C LEU A 88 -7.03 -10.90 -0.09
N TYR A 89 -6.02 -10.80 -0.95
CA TYR A 89 -6.23 -10.52 -2.37
C TYR A 89 -7.07 -11.61 -3.05
N ARG A 90 -6.82 -12.90 -2.78
CA ARG A 90 -7.64 -13.99 -3.32
C ARG A 90 -9.09 -13.90 -2.85
N ALA A 91 -9.32 -13.70 -1.55
CA ALA A 91 -10.68 -13.54 -1.01
C ALA A 91 -11.43 -12.37 -1.66
N LEU A 92 -10.73 -11.25 -1.93
CA LEU A 92 -11.28 -10.10 -2.64
C LEU A 92 -11.66 -10.45 -4.08
N ARG A 93 -10.81 -11.18 -4.81
CA ARG A 93 -11.08 -11.63 -6.18
C ARG A 93 -12.26 -12.61 -6.24
N ASP A 94 -12.38 -13.47 -5.25
CA ASP A 94 -13.45 -14.46 -5.13
C ASP A 94 -14.76 -13.87 -4.55
N SER A 95 -14.76 -12.58 -4.17
CA SER A 95 -15.88 -11.89 -3.51
C SER A 95 -16.34 -12.56 -2.21
N ASP A 96 -15.43 -13.25 -1.51
CA ASP A 96 -15.67 -13.86 -0.20
C ASP A 96 -15.55 -12.78 0.89
N LEU A 97 -16.64 -12.03 1.09
CA LEU A 97 -16.67 -10.90 2.02
C LEU A 97 -16.48 -11.29 3.49
N GLU A 98 -16.83 -12.50 3.88
CA GLU A 98 -16.58 -12.99 5.24
C GLU A 98 -15.09 -13.16 5.48
N GLN A 99 -14.40 -13.83 4.55
CA GLN A 99 -12.96 -14.00 4.58
C GLN A 99 -12.22 -12.67 4.46
N VAL A 100 -12.67 -11.76 3.59
CA VAL A 100 -12.12 -10.40 3.46
C VAL A 100 -12.15 -9.68 4.79
N ARG A 101 -13.31 -9.67 5.49
CA ARG A 101 -13.44 -9.01 6.80
C ARG A 101 -12.46 -9.57 7.82
N ARG A 102 -12.35 -10.89 7.89
CA ARG A 102 -11.43 -11.56 8.81
C ARG A 102 -9.97 -11.22 8.50
N LEU A 103 -9.55 -11.38 7.24
CA LEU A 103 -8.16 -11.15 6.85
C LEU A 103 -7.76 -9.66 6.92
N GLN A 104 -8.68 -8.74 6.59
CA GLN A 104 -8.42 -7.30 6.75
C GLN A 104 -8.23 -6.93 8.24
N ALA A 105 -8.95 -7.54 9.15
CA ALA A 105 -8.74 -7.37 10.58
C ALA A 105 -7.34 -7.88 11.01
N GLU A 106 -6.90 -9.03 10.49
CA GLU A 106 -5.55 -9.54 10.72
C GLU A 106 -4.45 -8.61 10.18
N VAL A 107 -4.66 -7.96 9.01
CA VAL A 107 -3.77 -6.91 8.48
C VAL A 107 -3.67 -5.72 9.43
N LEU A 108 -4.79 -5.28 10.01
CA LEU A 108 -4.78 -4.19 10.99
C LEU A 108 -4.02 -4.56 12.27
N GLU A 109 -4.17 -5.79 12.76
CA GLU A 109 -3.42 -6.29 13.92
C GLU A 109 -1.92 -6.40 13.62
N LEU A 110 -1.54 -6.96 12.47
CA LEU A 110 -0.15 -7.02 12.01
C LEU A 110 0.48 -5.62 11.97
N GLY A 111 -0.26 -4.64 11.49
CA GLY A 111 0.17 -3.25 11.39
C GLY A 111 0.59 -2.62 12.73
N LYS A 112 0.02 -3.05 13.85
CA LYS A 112 0.39 -2.55 15.18
C LYS A 112 1.87 -2.79 15.51
N LEU A 113 2.50 -3.81 14.94
CA LEU A 113 3.90 -4.14 15.18
C LEU A 113 4.87 -3.07 14.65
N TYR A 114 4.51 -2.34 13.60
CA TYR A 114 5.44 -1.43 12.93
C TYR A 114 4.90 -0.03 12.65
N ARG A 115 3.57 0.20 12.62
CA ARG A 115 3.00 1.53 12.28
C ARG A 115 3.02 2.53 13.42
N SER A 116 3.04 2.10 14.67
CA SER A 116 3.05 2.97 15.86
C SER A 116 4.39 3.71 16.10
N ARG A 117 5.38 3.54 15.21
CA ARG A 117 6.71 4.13 15.39
C ARG A 117 6.73 5.58 14.88
N PRO A 118 7.27 6.53 15.67
CA PRO A 118 7.25 7.95 15.32
C PRO A 118 8.21 8.28 14.16
N GLY A 119 7.88 9.37 13.45
CA GLY A 119 8.71 9.96 12.38
C GLY A 119 8.45 9.39 10.99
N ALA A 120 8.91 10.11 9.96
CA ALA A 120 8.66 9.80 8.55
C ALA A 120 9.13 8.39 8.15
N ALA A 121 10.20 7.89 8.75
CA ALA A 121 10.72 6.53 8.52
C ALA A 121 10.13 5.50 9.50
N GLY A 122 9.12 5.84 10.31
CA GLY A 122 8.60 5.01 11.41
C GLY A 122 8.20 3.60 10.94
N VAL A 123 7.40 3.52 9.89
CA VAL A 123 6.95 2.25 9.30
C VAL A 123 8.14 1.40 8.84
N ILE A 124 9.08 1.98 8.09
CA ILE A 124 10.27 1.25 7.58
C ILE A 124 11.14 0.77 8.74
N ARG A 125 11.32 1.61 9.77
CA ARG A 125 12.08 1.25 10.99
C ARG A 125 11.43 0.07 11.71
N GLY A 126 10.11 0.10 11.88
CA GLY A 126 9.35 -0.97 12.51
C GLY A 126 9.42 -2.28 11.71
N LEU A 127 9.20 -2.23 10.40
CA LEU A 127 9.29 -3.39 9.52
C LEU A 127 10.68 -4.02 9.56
N LYS A 128 11.75 -3.23 9.42
CA LYS A 128 13.12 -3.75 9.48
C LYS A 128 13.48 -4.34 10.84
N TYR A 129 13.00 -3.73 11.92
CA TYR A 129 13.17 -4.27 13.26
C TYR A 129 12.52 -5.65 13.40
N GLU A 130 11.26 -5.79 13.01
CA GLU A 130 10.53 -7.06 13.07
C GLU A 130 11.13 -8.13 12.16
N LEU A 131 11.54 -7.79 10.95
CA LEU A 131 12.23 -8.70 10.03
C LEU A 131 13.59 -9.14 10.59
N SER A 132 14.32 -8.26 11.25
CA SER A 132 15.61 -8.61 11.88
C SER A 132 15.44 -9.55 13.05
N ARG A 133 14.38 -9.37 13.85
CA ARG A 133 14.05 -10.32 14.95
C ARG A 133 13.72 -11.72 14.43
N ARG A 134 13.21 -11.83 13.20
CA ARG A 134 12.95 -13.10 12.52
C ARG A 134 14.19 -13.67 11.81
N GLY A 135 15.34 -13.00 11.89
CA GLY A 135 16.58 -13.44 11.26
C GLY A 135 16.64 -13.27 9.74
N LEU A 136 15.65 -12.56 9.14
CA LEU A 136 15.55 -12.42 7.69
C LEU A 136 16.47 -11.34 7.11
N LEU A 137 16.81 -10.33 7.92
CA LEU A 137 17.72 -9.26 7.51
C LEU A 137 18.41 -8.61 8.71
N LYS A 138 19.40 -7.75 8.46
CA LYS A 138 20.05 -6.93 9.49
C LYS A 138 19.22 -5.68 9.77
N ASN A 139 19.12 -5.26 11.05
CA ASN A 139 18.45 -4.02 11.46
C ASN A 139 19.29 -2.78 11.09
N VAL A 140 19.46 -2.54 9.80
CA VAL A 140 20.24 -1.42 9.24
C VAL A 140 19.33 -0.57 8.36
N LEU A 141 19.44 0.75 8.52
CA LEU A 141 18.71 1.73 7.71
C LEU A 141 19.70 2.66 7.00
N ALA A 142 19.28 3.19 5.85
CA ALA A 142 20.00 4.26 5.18
C ALA A 142 19.87 5.56 5.99
N PHE A 143 20.97 6.33 6.04
CA PHE A 143 20.97 7.68 6.63
C PHE A 143 19.91 8.57 5.93
N PRO A 144 19.20 9.45 6.63
CA PRO A 144 19.35 9.83 8.05
C PRO A 144 18.53 8.98 9.05
N ALA A 145 17.85 7.93 8.61
CA ALA A 145 17.09 7.09 9.52
C ALA A 145 18.04 6.23 10.37
N LEU A 146 17.70 6.10 11.67
CA LEU A 146 18.43 5.25 12.59
C LEU A 146 17.62 4.00 12.95
N PRO A 147 18.25 2.84 13.13
CA PRO A 147 17.57 1.60 13.53
C PRO A 147 16.95 1.76 14.92
N LEU A 148 15.86 0.99 15.16
CA LEU A 148 15.31 0.84 16.50
C LEU A 148 16.29 0.04 17.36
N ARG A 149 16.50 0.50 18.58
CA ARG A 149 17.20 -0.27 19.61
C ARG A 149 16.14 -1.08 20.36
N GLY A 150 16.43 -2.35 20.61
CA GLY A 150 15.62 -3.24 21.43
C GLY A 150 15.68 -2.91 22.89
#